data_f0e3b67fc3aa7598d3a118be5c7058ec
#
_entry.id   f0e3b67fc3aa7598d3a118be5c7058ec
#
_cell.length_a   1.000
_cell.length_b   1.000
_cell.length_c   1.000
_cell.angle_alpha   90.00
_cell.angle_beta   90.00
_cell.angle_gamma   90.00
#
_symmetry.space_group_name_H-M   'P 1'
#
loop_
_entity.id
_entity.type
_entity.pdbx_description
1 polymer ?
#
loop_
_entity_poly.entity_id
_entity_poly.type
_entity_poly.pdbx_seq_one_letter_code
_entity_poly.pdbx_strand_id
1 'polypeptide(L)'
;MADPRTDPSGTVYGGRRPARRGLPQDPLMRIALGVALVGVLLGVFFATGVLGGGGDQPVVPAAAVPTPAAVESSPAPATTEAAPTSAAPSPSAAPTTPPAPAATPSVLRGVPSGLCLGVTDEDPEGADAALADCTGGPEQQWVVTPVAADTYVLVNAASGKCLDVDGQGTDDGVAVQQWSCNGQANQQWKLNPTGSGPVLLVVVHSGKCAQVDDAGTEAGSRLEQAPCNGAPEQQWTVG
;
A
#
# COMPACT_ATOMS: atom_id res chain seq x y z
N MET A 1 -11.25 -67.92 4.92
CA MET A 1 -12.15 -66.76 4.78
C MET A 1 -11.41 -65.75 3.92
N ALA A 2 -11.81 -65.56 2.67
CA ALA A 2 -11.18 -64.65 1.71
C ALA A 2 -11.89 -63.25 1.82
N ASP A 3 -11.09 -62.21 1.84
CA ASP A 3 -11.57 -60.82 1.87
C ASP A 3 -12.13 -60.43 0.47
N PRO A 4 -13.36 -59.97 0.36
CA PRO A 4 -14.01 -59.76 -0.94
C PRO A 4 -13.74 -58.38 -1.57
N ARG A 5 -12.65 -57.66 -1.22
CA ARG A 5 -12.40 -56.28 -1.64
C ARG A 5 -11.19 -56.02 -2.52
N THR A 6 -10.61 -57.03 -3.11
CA THR A 6 -9.49 -56.82 -4.03
C THR A 6 -9.88 -57.26 -5.42
N ASP A 7 -10.20 -56.32 -6.30
CA ASP A 7 -10.37 -56.56 -7.70
C ASP A 7 -8.98 -56.72 -8.35
N PRO A 8 -8.70 -57.82 -9.07
CA PRO A 8 -7.37 -58.09 -9.62
C PRO A 8 -7.00 -57.27 -10.87
N SER A 9 -7.85 -56.36 -11.33
CA SER A 9 -7.61 -55.56 -12.55
C SER A 9 -6.99 -54.19 -12.37
N GLY A 10 -6.73 -53.73 -11.13
CA GLY A 10 -5.88 -52.54 -10.86
C GLY A 10 -6.29 -51.21 -11.53
N THR A 11 -7.56 -51.04 -11.92
CA THR A 11 -7.99 -49.83 -12.61
C THR A 11 -8.44 -48.78 -11.60
N VAL A 12 -7.58 -47.80 -11.31
CA VAL A 12 -7.93 -46.63 -10.51
C VAL A 12 -8.72 -45.69 -11.36
N TYR A 13 -10.03 -45.59 -11.14
CA TYR A 13 -10.86 -44.55 -11.71
C TYR A 13 -10.53 -43.19 -11.03
N GLY A 14 -9.65 -42.42 -11.68
CA GLY A 14 -9.41 -41.01 -11.35
C GLY A 14 -10.65 -40.20 -11.66
N GLY A 15 -11.42 -39.81 -10.63
CA GLY A 15 -12.55 -38.90 -10.77
C GLY A 15 -12.05 -37.56 -11.31
N ARG A 16 -12.45 -37.24 -12.56
CA ARG A 16 -12.23 -35.92 -13.15
C ARG A 16 -13.03 -34.89 -12.33
N ARG A 17 -12.33 -34.04 -11.60
CA ARG A 17 -12.94 -32.85 -11.00
C ARG A 17 -13.45 -31.96 -12.15
N PRO A 18 -14.68 -31.41 -12.07
CA PRO A 18 -15.15 -30.46 -13.09
C PRO A 18 -14.23 -29.23 -13.06
N ALA A 19 -13.64 -28.91 -14.22
CA ALA A 19 -12.84 -27.71 -14.39
C ALA A 19 -13.76 -26.49 -14.11
N ARG A 20 -13.41 -25.67 -13.11
CA ARG A 20 -14.03 -24.38 -12.91
C ARG A 20 -13.74 -23.54 -14.17
N ARG A 21 -14.78 -23.07 -14.82
CA ARG A 21 -14.67 -22.12 -15.94
C ARG A 21 -14.26 -20.77 -15.36
N GLY A 22 -12.95 -20.58 -15.16
CA GLY A 22 -12.37 -19.26 -14.89
C GLY A 22 -12.31 -18.45 -16.19
N LEU A 23 -12.25 -17.13 -16.04
CA LEU A 23 -11.97 -16.25 -17.16
C LEU A 23 -10.61 -16.60 -17.78
N PRO A 24 -10.44 -16.48 -19.11
CA PRO A 24 -9.18 -16.81 -19.75
C PRO A 24 -8.04 -15.95 -19.17
N GLN A 25 -6.94 -16.62 -18.84
CA GLN A 25 -5.76 -15.98 -18.23
C GLN A 25 -4.88 -15.25 -19.26
N ASP A 26 -5.21 -15.34 -20.54
CA ASP A 26 -4.49 -14.65 -21.61
C ASP A 26 -4.78 -13.14 -21.57
N PRO A 27 -3.77 -12.26 -21.37
CA PRO A 27 -3.95 -10.82 -21.28
C PRO A 27 -4.57 -10.22 -22.55
N LEU A 28 -4.28 -10.76 -23.72
CA LEU A 28 -4.89 -10.31 -24.99
C LEU A 28 -6.39 -10.62 -25.05
N MET A 29 -6.82 -11.75 -24.50
CA MET A 29 -8.22 -12.14 -24.46
C MET A 29 -9.02 -11.33 -23.43
N ARG A 30 -8.38 -10.89 -22.33
CA ARG A 30 -8.98 -9.97 -21.35
C ARG A 30 -9.19 -8.58 -21.94
N ILE A 31 -8.21 -8.08 -22.70
CA ILE A 31 -8.32 -6.79 -23.39
C ILE A 31 -9.43 -6.84 -24.44
N ALA A 32 -9.52 -7.91 -25.23
CA ALA A 32 -10.58 -8.08 -26.23
C ALA A 32 -11.98 -8.11 -25.60
N LEU A 33 -12.16 -8.81 -24.48
CA LEU A 33 -13.41 -8.84 -23.72
C LEU A 33 -13.76 -7.46 -23.13
N GLY A 34 -12.77 -6.72 -22.61
CA GLY A 34 -12.95 -5.38 -22.09
C GLY A 34 -13.41 -4.38 -23.16
N VAL A 35 -12.78 -4.41 -24.34
CA VAL A 35 -13.14 -3.54 -25.48
C VAL A 35 -14.55 -3.86 -25.99
N ALA A 36 -14.93 -5.14 -26.06
CA ALA A 36 -16.26 -5.54 -26.48
C ALA A 36 -17.35 -5.06 -25.49
N LEU A 37 -17.10 -5.13 -24.19
CA LEU A 37 -18.02 -4.65 -23.15
C LEU A 37 -18.21 -3.14 -23.20
N VAL A 38 -17.12 -2.38 -23.36
CA VAL A 38 -17.16 -0.92 -23.51
C VAL A 38 -17.91 -0.52 -24.78
N GLY A 39 -17.70 -1.23 -25.88
CA GLY A 39 -18.44 -1.00 -27.15
C GLY A 39 -19.95 -1.21 -27.01
N VAL A 40 -20.38 -2.25 -26.30
CA VAL A 40 -21.81 -2.52 -26.04
C VAL A 40 -22.41 -1.43 -25.14
N LEU A 41 -21.71 -1.01 -24.08
CA LEU A 41 -22.18 0.05 -23.17
C LEU A 41 -22.31 1.39 -23.89
N LEU A 42 -21.33 1.78 -24.71
CA LEU A 42 -21.40 2.99 -25.52
C LEU A 42 -22.55 2.92 -26.55
N GLY A 43 -22.75 1.77 -27.18
CA GLY A 43 -23.86 1.56 -28.10
C GLY A 43 -25.24 1.73 -27.46
N VAL A 44 -25.43 1.23 -26.25
CA VAL A 44 -26.67 1.40 -25.47
C VAL A 44 -26.89 2.87 -25.09
N PHE A 45 -25.83 3.60 -24.70
CA PHE A 45 -25.91 5.03 -24.35
C PHE A 45 -26.34 5.88 -25.58
N PHE A 46 -25.81 5.59 -26.76
CA PHE A 46 -26.21 6.28 -27.97
C PHE A 46 -27.66 5.93 -28.41
N ALA A 47 -28.11 4.69 -28.22
CA ALA A 47 -29.44 4.26 -28.55
C ALA A 47 -30.54 4.81 -27.62
N THR A 48 -30.21 5.11 -26.36
CA THR A 48 -31.14 5.66 -25.36
C THR A 48 -31.22 7.18 -25.33
N GLY A 49 -30.42 7.89 -26.16
CA GLY A 49 -30.52 9.34 -26.33
C GLY A 49 -30.11 10.19 -25.11
N VAL A 50 -29.40 9.61 -24.15
CA VAL A 50 -29.01 10.29 -22.88
C VAL A 50 -27.96 11.41 -23.09
N LEU A 51 -27.32 11.48 -24.27
CA LEU A 51 -26.31 12.49 -24.60
C LEU A 51 -26.81 13.61 -25.52
N GLY A 52 -28.12 13.80 -25.64
CA GLY A 52 -28.73 14.84 -26.48
C GLY A 52 -29.52 15.88 -25.71
N GLY A 53 -28.86 16.59 -24.76
CA GLY A 53 -29.44 17.71 -24.03
C GLY A 53 -28.56 18.96 -24.21
N GLY A 54 -28.84 19.79 -25.25
CA GLY A 54 -28.34 21.16 -25.32
C GLY A 54 -28.96 21.99 -24.19
N GLY A 55 -28.16 22.43 -23.26
CA GLY A 55 -28.52 23.39 -22.22
C GLY A 55 -27.76 24.70 -22.41
N ASP A 56 -28.51 25.77 -22.69
CA ASP A 56 -28.05 27.14 -22.77
C ASP A 56 -27.18 27.50 -21.56
N GLN A 57 -25.94 27.96 -21.81
CA GLN A 57 -25.10 28.54 -20.78
C GLN A 57 -25.51 30.00 -20.56
N PRO A 58 -25.80 30.46 -19.34
CA PRO A 58 -25.98 31.85 -19.04
C PRO A 58 -24.62 32.58 -19.14
N VAL A 59 -24.61 33.58 -20.02
CA VAL A 59 -23.48 34.52 -20.19
C VAL A 59 -23.35 35.36 -18.93
N VAL A 60 -22.30 35.20 -18.15
CA VAL A 60 -21.95 36.06 -17.01
C VAL A 60 -21.15 37.24 -17.55
N PRO A 61 -21.56 38.54 -17.31
CA PRO A 61 -20.77 39.67 -17.75
C PRO A 61 -19.47 39.78 -16.95
N ALA A 62 -18.37 40.06 -17.66
CA ALA A 62 -17.05 40.26 -17.10
C ALA A 62 -17.03 41.48 -16.18
N ALA A 63 -16.73 41.26 -14.91
CA ALA A 63 -16.45 42.36 -13.97
C ALA A 63 -15.08 42.96 -14.26
N ALA A 64 -15.04 44.30 -14.38
CA ALA A 64 -13.85 45.07 -14.65
C ALA A 64 -12.81 44.96 -13.53
N VAL A 65 -11.55 44.74 -13.93
CA VAL A 65 -10.37 44.76 -13.07
C VAL A 65 -10.05 46.23 -12.71
N PRO A 66 -9.93 46.65 -11.43
CA PRO A 66 -9.41 47.95 -11.08
C PRO A 66 -7.89 48.01 -11.25
N THR A 67 -7.44 49.01 -12.00
CA THR A 67 -6.03 49.40 -12.18
C THR A 67 -5.46 49.91 -10.85
N PRO A 68 -4.26 49.46 -10.40
CA PRO A 68 -3.61 50.05 -9.25
C PRO A 68 -2.99 51.41 -9.62
N ALA A 69 -3.32 52.43 -8.86
CA ALA A 69 -2.76 53.77 -8.95
C ALA A 69 -1.28 53.76 -8.51
N ALA A 70 -0.47 54.43 -9.30
CA ALA A 70 0.92 54.74 -8.99
C ALA A 70 1.01 55.66 -7.78
N VAL A 71 1.82 55.29 -6.80
CA VAL A 71 2.22 56.21 -5.71
C VAL A 71 3.65 56.66 -5.98
N GLU A 72 3.74 57.98 -6.04
CA GLU A 72 4.88 58.80 -6.35
C GLU A 72 5.95 58.70 -5.26
N SER A 73 7.21 58.61 -5.70
CA SER A 73 8.42 58.66 -4.86
C SER A 73 8.67 60.09 -4.38
N SER A 74 8.98 60.24 -3.12
CA SER A 74 9.61 61.44 -2.59
C SER A 74 10.90 61.09 -1.84
N PRO A 75 12.02 61.75 -2.11
CA PRO A 75 13.33 61.37 -1.56
C PRO A 75 13.69 62.11 -0.29
N ALA A 76 14.37 61.44 0.61
CA ALA A 76 15.43 61.75 1.55
C ALA A 76 15.23 62.88 2.63
N PRO A 77 15.93 62.84 3.74
CA PRO A 77 17.38 62.92 3.76
C PRO A 77 18.13 61.94 4.69
N ALA A 78 19.39 61.73 4.39
CA ALA A 78 20.37 61.00 5.13
C ALA A 78 20.68 61.60 6.50
N THR A 79 20.68 60.77 7.54
CA THR A 79 21.38 61.06 8.76
C THR A 79 22.33 59.92 9.08
N THR A 80 23.60 60.24 9.02
CA THR A 80 24.73 59.37 9.41
C THR A 80 24.73 59.24 10.93
N GLU A 81 24.53 58.05 11.46
CA GLU A 81 24.85 57.72 12.84
C GLU A 81 25.59 56.40 12.95
N ALA A 82 26.65 56.44 13.71
CA ALA A 82 27.67 55.43 13.80
C ALA A 82 27.16 54.11 14.39
N ALA A 83 27.68 52.99 13.83
CA ALA A 83 27.45 51.65 14.28
C ALA A 83 28.10 51.38 15.69
N PRO A 84 27.40 50.68 16.58
CA PRO A 84 28.08 49.88 17.59
C PRO A 84 28.32 48.49 17.01
N THR A 85 29.57 48.10 17.03
CA THR A 85 30.06 46.72 16.75
C THR A 85 29.38 45.73 17.69
N SER A 86 28.35 45.03 17.18
CA SER A 86 27.72 43.95 17.91
C SER A 86 28.53 42.67 17.64
N ALA A 87 29.18 42.15 18.65
CA ALA A 87 29.86 40.86 18.60
C ALA A 87 28.88 39.76 18.21
N ALA A 88 29.22 39.00 17.17
CA ALA A 88 28.47 37.84 16.75
C ALA A 88 28.40 36.79 17.87
N PRO A 89 27.23 36.26 18.23
CA PRO A 89 27.15 35.13 19.15
C PRO A 89 27.81 33.91 18.52
N SER A 90 28.74 33.31 19.25
CA SER A 90 29.39 32.04 18.94
C SER A 90 28.30 30.99 18.70
N PRO A 91 28.39 30.15 17.62
CA PRO A 91 27.40 29.11 17.38
C PRO A 91 27.38 28.16 18.57
N SER A 92 26.27 28.18 19.29
CA SER A 92 26.01 27.20 20.36
C SER A 92 25.97 25.82 19.71
N ALA A 93 26.84 24.92 20.13
CA ALA A 93 26.85 23.54 19.65
C ALA A 93 25.44 22.94 19.84
N ALA A 94 24.83 22.49 18.73
CA ALA A 94 23.58 21.73 18.76
C ALA A 94 23.79 20.52 19.69
N PRO A 95 22.81 20.18 20.54
CA PRO A 95 22.88 18.96 21.34
C PRO A 95 22.98 17.77 20.39
N THR A 96 24.09 17.03 20.47
CA THR A 96 24.28 15.76 19.75
C THR A 96 23.36 14.75 20.43
N THR A 97 22.18 14.54 19.84
CA THR A 97 21.30 13.45 20.24
C THR A 97 22.06 12.14 20.03
N PRO A 98 22.18 11.27 21.06
CA PRO A 98 22.76 9.95 20.85
C PRO A 98 22.06 9.24 19.69
N PRO A 99 22.77 8.48 18.83
CA PRO A 99 22.10 7.67 17.80
C PRO A 99 21.12 6.74 18.50
N ALA A 100 19.89 6.72 18.03
CA ALA A 100 18.88 5.77 18.49
C ALA A 100 19.45 4.35 18.33
N PRO A 101 19.21 3.43 19.29
CA PRO A 101 19.66 2.05 19.15
C PRO A 101 19.17 1.51 17.81
N ALA A 102 20.06 0.87 17.05
CA ALA A 102 19.70 0.27 15.76
C ALA A 102 18.55 -0.71 16.00
N ALA A 103 17.42 -0.47 15.38
CA ALA A 103 16.27 -1.36 15.49
C ALA A 103 16.67 -2.72 14.87
N THR A 104 16.48 -3.81 15.61
CA THR A 104 16.77 -5.15 15.13
C THR A 104 15.70 -5.53 14.09
N PRO A 105 16.09 -6.00 12.91
CA PRO A 105 15.12 -6.49 11.94
C PRO A 105 14.34 -7.67 12.51
N SER A 106 13.05 -7.72 12.21
CA SER A 106 12.12 -8.78 12.59
C SER A 106 11.59 -9.49 11.35
N VAL A 107 11.23 -10.75 11.51
CA VAL A 107 10.54 -11.51 10.48
C VAL A 107 9.06 -11.58 10.83
N LEU A 108 8.19 -11.23 9.87
CA LEU A 108 6.76 -11.40 10.00
C LEU A 108 6.33 -12.70 9.31
N ARG A 109 5.53 -13.52 10.02
CA ARG A 109 5.02 -14.79 9.48
C ARG A 109 3.51 -14.82 9.52
N GLY A 110 2.89 -15.20 8.41
CA GLY A 110 1.45 -15.46 8.34
C GLY A 110 1.09 -16.66 9.20
N VAL A 111 0.13 -16.52 10.11
CA VAL A 111 -0.24 -17.58 11.06
C VAL A 111 -0.72 -18.86 10.36
N PRO A 112 -1.58 -18.82 9.30
CA PRO A 112 -2.07 -20.04 8.68
C PRO A 112 -1.01 -20.84 7.93
N SER A 113 -0.06 -20.14 7.30
CA SER A 113 0.94 -20.77 6.42
C SER A 113 2.29 -21.02 7.11
N GLY A 114 2.63 -20.23 8.12
CA GLY A 114 3.96 -20.17 8.69
C GLY A 114 5.02 -19.56 7.75
N LEU A 115 4.61 -19.13 6.54
CA LEU A 115 5.48 -18.48 5.57
C LEU A 115 5.82 -17.05 5.99
N CYS A 116 6.93 -16.54 5.46
CA CYS A 116 7.45 -15.22 5.77
C CYS A 116 6.88 -14.14 4.82
N LEU A 117 6.59 -12.97 5.39
CA LEU A 117 6.30 -11.78 4.61
C LEU A 117 7.58 -11.29 3.94
N GLY A 118 7.58 -11.27 2.64
CA GLY A 118 8.65 -10.73 1.81
C GLY A 118 8.11 -9.80 0.73
N VAL A 119 8.99 -9.41 -0.18
CA VAL A 119 8.64 -8.66 -1.39
C VAL A 119 8.94 -9.52 -2.61
N THR A 120 8.12 -9.39 -3.66
CA THR A 120 8.27 -10.22 -4.86
C THR A 120 9.51 -9.89 -5.67
N ASP A 121 9.94 -8.61 -5.59
CA ASP A 121 11.16 -8.09 -6.21
C ASP A 121 11.87 -7.15 -5.24
N GLU A 122 13.21 -7.21 -5.17
CA GLU A 122 13.97 -6.47 -4.17
C GLU A 122 14.02 -4.96 -4.41
N ASP A 123 13.89 -4.50 -5.65
CA ASP A 123 14.22 -3.12 -6.01
C ASP A 123 13.08 -2.25 -6.59
N PRO A 124 12.17 -2.69 -7.43
CA PRO A 124 11.23 -1.77 -8.03
C PRO A 124 10.25 -1.18 -7.01
N GLU A 125 9.92 0.11 -7.21
CA GLU A 125 8.78 0.72 -6.56
C GLU A 125 7.51 -0.04 -6.93
N GLY A 126 6.66 -0.31 -5.94
CA GLY A 126 5.41 -1.03 -6.17
C GLY A 126 5.56 -2.55 -6.26
N ALA A 127 6.70 -3.13 -5.84
CA ALA A 127 6.79 -4.57 -5.73
C ALA A 127 5.84 -5.08 -4.63
N ASP A 128 5.03 -6.07 -4.99
CA ASP A 128 4.01 -6.61 -4.08
C ASP A 128 4.63 -7.25 -2.84
N ALA A 129 4.03 -7.00 -1.70
CA ALA A 129 4.26 -7.78 -0.49
C ALA A 129 3.56 -9.14 -0.64
N ALA A 130 4.27 -10.23 -0.38
CA ALA A 130 3.76 -11.58 -0.57
C ALA A 130 4.34 -12.56 0.45
N LEU A 131 3.69 -13.70 0.60
CA LEU A 131 4.22 -14.84 1.34
C LEU A 131 5.35 -15.50 0.55
N ALA A 132 6.41 -15.90 1.24
CA ALA A 132 7.54 -16.63 0.68
C ALA A 132 8.05 -17.69 1.66
N ASP A 133 8.73 -18.71 1.15
CA ASP A 133 9.48 -19.64 2.00
C ASP A 133 10.48 -18.88 2.86
N CYS A 134 10.54 -19.18 4.14
CA CYS A 134 11.41 -18.46 5.07
C CYS A 134 12.87 -18.81 4.82
N THR A 135 13.60 -17.92 4.18
CA THR A 135 15.04 -18.04 3.90
C THR A 135 15.88 -17.38 4.99
N GLY A 136 15.29 -16.38 5.70
CA GLY A 136 16.00 -15.49 6.61
C GLY A 136 16.81 -14.40 5.88
N GLY A 137 16.63 -14.28 4.55
CA GLY A 137 17.24 -13.23 3.75
C GLY A 137 16.74 -11.84 4.08
N PRO A 138 17.49 -10.78 3.71
CA PRO A 138 17.14 -9.41 4.03
C PRO A 138 15.81 -8.95 3.41
N GLU A 139 15.38 -9.56 2.30
CA GLU A 139 14.09 -9.32 1.63
C GLU A 139 12.87 -9.72 2.47
N GLN A 140 13.09 -10.54 3.52
CA GLN A 140 12.07 -10.99 4.47
C GLN A 140 12.24 -10.39 5.86
N GLN A 141 13.20 -9.51 6.01
CA GLN A 141 13.48 -8.83 7.27
C GLN A 141 12.93 -7.41 7.24
N TRP A 142 12.23 -7.04 8.30
CA TRP A 142 11.56 -5.76 8.43
C TRP A 142 12.03 -5.03 9.69
N VAL A 143 12.55 -3.84 9.52
CA VAL A 143 12.90 -2.96 10.63
C VAL A 143 11.64 -2.25 11.09
N VAL A 144 11.10 -2.66 12.24
CA VAL A 144 9.89 -2.07 12.83
C VAL A 144 10.30 -0.83 13.62
N THR A 145 10.05 0.34 13.06
CA THR A 145 10.49 1.64 13.61
C THR A 145 9.30 2.42 14.17
N PRO A 146 9.27 2.79 15.45
CA PRO A 146 8.22 3.61 16.01
C PRO A 146 8.28 5.04 15.44
N VAL A 147 7.13 5.58 15.03
CA VAL A 147 6.98 6.96 14.52
C VAL A 147 6.03 7.79 15.37
N ALA A 148 5.14 7.15 16.12
CA ALA A 148 4.26 7.75 17.11
C ALA A 148 3.87 6.71 18.17
N ALA A 149 3.03 7.08 19.15
CA ALA A 149 2.48 6.11 20.09
C ALA A 149 1.70 5.03 19.32
N ASP A 150 2.09 3.75 19.57
CA ASP A 150 1.49 2.56 18.94
C ASP A 150 1.45 2.58 17.39
N THR A 151 2.32 3.37 16.78
CA THR A 151 2.39 3.53 15.33
C THR A 151 3.82 3.32 14.85
N TYR A 152 3.97 2.52 13.82
CA TYR A 152 5.25 2.06 13.30
C TYR A 152 5.31 2.21 11.78
N VAL A 153 6.52 2.33 11.25
CA VAL A 153 6.82 2.03 9.86
C VAL A 153 7.59 0.71 9.80
N LEU A 154 7.33 -0.10 8.80
CA LEU A 154 8.03 -1.36 8.56
C LEU A 154 8.92 -1.14 7.33
N VAL A 155 10.23 -1.11 7.55
CA VAL A 155 11.22 -0.86 6.49
C VAL A 155 11.88 -2.18 6.12
N ASN A 156 11.79 -2.55 4.84
CA ASN A 156 12.44 -3.75 4.34
C ASN A 156 13.97 -3.63 4.40
N ALA A 157 14.64 -4.63 4.93
CA ALA A 157 16.09 -4.56 5.17
C ALA A 157 16.92 -4.66 3.87
N ALA A 158 16.39 -5.27 2.80
CA ALA A 158 17.06 -5.35 1.51
C ALA A 158 16.97 -4.03 0.74
N SER A 159 15.76 -3.52 0.57
CA SER A 159 15.48 -2.37 -0.30
C SER A 159 15.51 -1.02 0.42
N GLY A 160 15.37 -1.00 1.75
CA GLY A 160 15.18 0.23 2.52
C GLY A 160 13.83 0.91 2.29
N LYS A 161 12.89 0.25 1.60
CA LYS A 161 11.54 0.78 1.32
C LYS A 161 10.56 0.41 2.43
N CYS A 162 9.48 1.17 2.53
CA CYS A 162 8.43 0.98 3.52
C CYS A 162 7.31 0.06 3.00
N LEU A 163 6.75 -0.75 3.89
CA LEU A 163 5.50 -1.45 3.65
C LEU A 163 4.39 -0.42 3.46
N ASP A 164 3.67 -0.50 2.35
CA ASP A 164 2.82 0.56 1.81
C ASP A 164 1.49 -0.01 1.30
N VAL A 165 0.40 0.72 1.43
CA VAL A 165 -0.85 0.43 0.72
C VAL A 165 -0.90 1.27 -0.53
N ASP A 166 -1.02 0.62 -1.69
CA ASP A 166 -0.91 1.22 -3.01
C ASP A 166 -1.82 2.43 -3.18
N GLY A 167 -1.23 3.51 -3.75
CA GLY A 167 -1.93 4.73 -4.12
C GLY A 167 -2.72 5.41 -3.00
N GLN A 168 -2.47 5.07 -1.72
CA GLN A 168 -3.29 5.48 -0.57
C GLN A 168 -4.78 5.10 -0.72
N GLY A 169 -5.07 4.05 -1.46
CA GLY A 169 -6.41 3.54 -1.66
C GLY A 169 -7.06 3.13 -0.33
N THR A 170 -8.37 3.36 -0.20
CA THR A 170 -9.12 3.02 1.01
C THR A 170 -10.13 1.89 0.80
N ASP A 171 -10.26 1.38 -0.41
CA ASP A 171 -11.15 0.27 -0.74
C ASP A 171 -10.60 -1.06 -0.25
N ASP A 172 -11.46 -2.07 -0.14
CA ASP A 172 -11.05 -3.45 0.12
C ASP A 172 -10.33 -4.02 -1.11
N GLY A 173 -9.33 -4.88 -0.89
CA GLY A 173 -8.58 -5.49 -1.97
C GLY A 173 -7.46 -4.61 -2.56
N VAL A 174 -7.20 -3.42 -1.99
CA VAL A 174 -6.04 -2.62 -2.42
C VAL A 174 -4.76 -3.31 -1.98
N ALA A 175 -3.84 -3.47 -2.92
CA ALA A 175 -2.59 -4.19 -2.71
C ALA A 175 -1.71 -3.57 -1.61
N VAL A 176 -1.02 -4.42 -0.88
CA VAL A 176 0.10 -4.05 -0.01
C VAL A 176 1.40 -4.31 -0.77
N GLN A 177 2.27 -3.34 -0.79
CA GLN A 177 3.49 -3.31 -1.59
C GLN A 177 4.66 -2.73 -0.80
N GLN A 178 5.82 -2.61 -1.42
CA GLN A 178 6.88 -1.73 -0.94
C GLN A 178 6.93 -0.43 -1.76
N TRP A 179 7.19 0.68 -1.09
CA TRP A 179 7.35 1.99 -1.73
C TRP A 179 8.39 2.83 -0.98
N SER A 180 9.04 3.78 -1.66
CA SER A 180 9.96 4.72 -0.98
C SER A 180 9.29 5.35 0.22
N CYS A 181 9.97 5.32 1.38
CA CYS A 181 9.44 5.85 2.63
C CYS A 181 9.17 7.36 2.50
N ASN A 182 7.94 7.78 2.65
CA ASN A 182 7.50 9.16 2.49
C ASN A 182 6.79 9.74 3.72
N GLY A 183 6.57 8.92 4.76
CA GLY A 183 5.94 9.31 6.01
C GLY A 183 4.42 9.46 5.94
N GLN A 184 3.78 9.09 4.83
CA GLN A 184 2.33 9.14 4.67
C GLN A 184 1.63 8.05 5.51
N ALA A 185 0.36 8.26 5.82
CA ALA A 185 -0.41 7.38 6.70
C ALA A 185 -0.66 5.97 6.12
N ASN A 186 -0.54 5.79 4.79
CA ASN A 186 -0.61 4.48 4.12
C ASN A 186 0.65 3.62 4.29
N GLN A 187 1.73 4.19 4.87
CA GLN A 187 2.95 3.50 5.28
C GLN A 187 3.08 3.36 6.80
N GLN A 188 2.07 3.83 7.53
CA GLN A 188 2.06 3.77 8.98
C GLN A 188 1.12 2.66 9.46
N TRP A 189 1.61 1.84 10.38
CA TRP A 189 0.95 0.62 10.81
C TRP A 189 0.83 0.57 12.33
N LYS A 190 -0.28 0.05 12.82
CA LYS A 190 -0.43 -0.37 14.21
C LYS A 190 -0.29 -1.89 14.28
N LEU A 191 0.43 -2.37 15.25
CA LEU A 191 0.56 -3.79 15.55
C LEU A 191 -0.41 -4.12 16.70
N ASN A 192 -1.65 -4.45 16.36
CA ASN A 192 -2.70 -4.68 17.34
C ASN A 192 -2.69 -6.14 17.83
N PRO A 193 -2.41 -6.39 19.13
CA PRO A 193 -2.38 -7.74 19.67
C PRO A 193 -3.74 -8.44 19.56
N THR A 194 -3.74 -9.71 19.16
CA THR A 194 -4.98 -10.55 19.14
C THR A 194 -5.30 -11.16 20.50
N GLY A 195 -4.42 -11.01 21.48
CA GLY A 195 -4.54 -11.60 22.82
C GLY A 195 -4.01 -13.04 22.93
N SER A 196 -3.61 -13.66 21.82
CA SER A 196 -3.06 -15.04 21.77
C SER A 196 -1.61 -15.10 21.28
N GLY A 197 -0.94 -13.95 21.12
CA GLY A 197 0.44 -13.83 20.68
C GLY A 197 0.60 -13.16 19.32
N PRO A 198 -0.10 -13.55 18.26
CA PRO A 198 -0.08 -12.84 16.98
C PRO A 198 -0.62 -11.41 17.06
N VAL A 199 -0.32 -10.61 16.04
CA VAL A 199 -0.81 -9.23 15.88
C VAL A 199 -1.59 -9.10 14.56
N LEU A 200 -2.44 -8.08 14.49
CA LEU A 200 -2.99 -7.56 13.26
C LEU A 200 -2.16 -6.36 12.83
N LEU A 201 -1.78 -6.29 11.57
CA LEU A 201 -1.16 -5.11 10.96
C LEU A 201 -2.27 -4.19 10.47
N VAL A 202 -2.55 -3.10 11.20
CA VAL A 202 -3.63 -2.16 10.88
C VAL A 202 -3.03 -0.91 10.28
N VAL A 203 -3.32 -0.62 9.02
CA VAL A 203 -2.82 0.59 8.37
C VAL A 203 -3.57 1.83 8.88
N VAL A 204 -2.83 2.92 9.11
CA VAL A 204 -3.37 4.11 9.79
C VAL A 204 -4.38 4.87 8.93
N HIS A 205 -4.14 5.01 7.62
CA HIS A 205 -4.99 5.85 6.75
C HIS A 205 -6.40 5.31 6.54
N SER A 206 -6.58 4.00 6.44
CA SER A 206 -7.89 3.37 6.20
C SER A 206 -8.46 2.66 7.44
N GLY A 207 -7.61 2.35 8.42
CA GLY A 207 -7.99 1.54 9.58
C GLY A 207 -8.22 0.06 9.25
N LYS A 208 -7.85 -0.39 8.06
CA LYS A 208 -7.97 -1.78 7.60
C LYS A 208 -6.77 -2.62 7.99
N CYS A 209 -6.92 -3.94 7.93
CA CYS A 209 -5.89 -4.91 8.22
C CYS A 209 -5.20 -5.39 6.93
N ALA A 210 -3.89 -5.58 6.99
CA ALA A 210 -3.20 -6.38 5.98
C ALA A 210 -3.60 -7.84 6.12
N GLN A 211 -4.05 -8.44 5.04
CA GLN A 211 -4.39 -9.86 4.94
C GLN A 211 -3.74 -10.49 3.73
N VAL A 212 -3.67 -11.81 3.74
CA VAL A 212 -3.31 -12.57 2.54
C VAL A 212 -4.55 -12.70 1.67
N ASP A 213 -4.44 -12.29 0.40
CA ASP A 213 -5.51 -12.35 -0.60
C ASP A 213 -6.07 -13.77 -0.72
N ASP A 214 -7.40 -13.88 -0.82
CA ASP A 214 -8.15 -15.14 -0.89
C ASP A 214 -7.78 -16.17 0.22
N ALA A 215 -7.26 -15.71 1.37
CA ALA A 215 -6.74 -16.55 2.47
C ALA A 215 -5.69 -17.57 1.96
N GLY A 216 -4.88 -17.18 0.99
CA GLY A 216 -3.84 -18.02 0.41
C GLY A 216 -2.80 -18.45 1.44
N THR A 217 -2.27 -19.66 1.30
CA THR A 217 -1.26 -20.23 2.21
C THR A 217 0.01 -20.69 1.48
N GLU A 218 0.15 -20.34 0.22
CA GLU A 218 1.28 -20.76 -0.61
C GLU A 218 2.24 -19.58 -0.85
N ALA A 219 3.49 -19.90 -1.15
CA ALA A 219 4.47 -18.90 -1.58
C ALA A 219 3.98 -18.17 -2.84
N GLY A 220 4.11 -16.85 -2.87
CA GLY A 220 3.57 -15.98 -3.91
C GLY A 220 2.15 -15.47 -3.64
N SER A 221 1.47 -15.91 -2.56
CA SER A 221 0.19 -15.31 -2.15
C SER A 221 0.43 -13.86 -1.73
N ARG A 222 -0.24 -12.92 -2.40
CA ARG A 222 -0.07 -11.47 -2.20
C ARG A 222 -0.82 -10.97 -0.98
N LEU A 223 -0.44 -9.80 -0.52
CA LEU A 223 -1.15 -9.10 0.53
C LEU A 223 -2.02 -7.99 -0.03
N GLU A 224 -3.14 -7.79 0.62
CA GLU A 224 -4.08 -6.71 0.38
C GLU A 224 -4.57 -6.11 1.71
N GLN A 225 -5.24 -4.96 1.67
CA GLN A 225 -5.97 -4.48 2.84
C GLN A 225 -7.43 -4.91 2.79
N ALA A 226 -7.99 -5.25 3.96
CA ALA A 226 -9.39 -5.62 4.13
C ALA A 226 -9.92 -5.19 5.50
N PRO A 227 -11.25 -5.18 5.71
CA PRO A 227 -11.82 -4.91 7.02
C PRO A 227 -11.25 -5.85 8.08
N CYS A 228 -10.82 -5.30 9.22
CA CYS A 228 -10.28 -6.09 10.32
C CYS A 228 -11.40 -6.94 10.94
N ASN A 229 -11.28 -8.26 10.82
CA ASN A 229 -12.20 -9.22 11.41
C ASN A 229 -11.48 -10.24 12.32
N GLY A 230 -10.14 -10.19 12.37
CA GLY A 230 -9.31 -11.10 13.16
C GLY A 230 -9.20 -12.52 12.60
N ALA A 231 -9.61 -12.72 11.35
CA ALA A 231 -9.46 -14.01 10.67
C ALA A 231 -7.99 -14.45 10.59
N PRO A 232 -7.71 -15.76 10.47
CA PRO A 232 -6.34 -16.27 10.51
C PRO A 232 -5.40 -15.63 9.48
N GLU A 233 -5.88 -15.34 8.27
CA GLU A 233 -5.13 -14.71 7.17
C GLU A 233 -4.74 -13.25 7.45
N GLN A 234 -5.29 -12.63 8.52
CA GLN A 234 -4.92 -11.30 9.00
C GLN A 234 -3.93 -11.33 10.17
N GLN A 235 -3.58 -12.53 10.65
CA GLN A 235 -2.77 -12.68 11.86
C GLN A 235 -1.29 -12.95 11.50
N TRP A 236 -0.41 -12.19 12.19
CA TRP A 236 1.02 -12.21 11.95
C TRP A 236 1.79 -12.45 13.24
N THR A 237 2.76 -13.34 13.23
CA THR A 237 3.75 -13.43 14.30
C THR A 237 4.95 -12.56 13.93
N VAL A 238 5.51 -11.85 14.91
CA VAL A 238 6.69 -10.97 14.77
C VAL A 238 7.80 -11.55 15.63
N GLY A 239 8.96 -11.85 15.01
CA GLY A 239 10.09 -12.50 15.72
C GLY A 239 11.43 -12.36 15.02
#